data_7bf5615bfd3d55a49045464f0be904b3
#
_entry.id   7bf5615bfd3d55a49045464f0be904b3
#
_cell.length_a   1.000
_cell.length_b   1.000
_cell.length_c   1.000
_cell.angle_alpha   90.00
_cell.angle_beta   90.00
_cell.angle_gamma   90.00
#
_symmetry.space_group_name_H-M   'P 1'
#
loop_
_entity.id
_entity.type
_entity.pdbx_description
1 polymer ?
#
loop_
_entity_poly.entity_id
_entity_poly.type
_entity_poly.pdbx_seq_one_letter_code
_entity_poly.pdbx_strand_id
1 'polypeptide(L)'
;MEAQTDIQTYLERGKQALAQGQAREAAIAYAHGAQMEPGEPMVHLGLAEANLALGNTEVVRMACRRVQELQPGGGTESKTAQALLDVLDKRYDRAMQNVDAIIEEDPGIAYVHALRSYLMRVQKQDYDANLARARAARLSYGGRFENCFPAIEVQSTPAAARADRPEGVPPATPQGQANREVPTWSRPTGRMQKQLIRTRFALSQYPGIVTNILVAINVIVFILSYLFQNIVLYGAQINGAVLHGEVWRLVTAMFLHNDPLHLAVNMLSLFFVGRAVEVYYGPWRYLLIYFLSGIGGGLLFLFTSPADAAVVGASGAIFGIFGAIGVFYIANRRALGTYAGNAIGQWLMWMVINIVISISSPGIALFGHVGGLVVGMILAYILLPRTRRRRA
;
A
#
# COMPACT_ATOMS: atom_id res chain seq x y z
N MET A 1 -30.20 -31.39 -19.02
CA MET A 1 -28.99 -30.70 -19.54
C MET A 1 -28.17 -30.36 -18.30
N GLU A 2 -27.31 -31.29 -17.87
CA GLU A 2 -26.30 -30.98 -16.84
C GLU A 2 -25.30 -30.02 -17.46
N ALA A 3 -25.18 -28.82 -16.88
CA ALA A 3 -24.18 -27.89 -17.30
C ALA A 3 -22.81 -28.55 -17.05
N GLN A 4 -22.04 -28.77 -18.10
CA GLN A 4 -20.67 -29.22 -18.03
C GLN A 4 -19.90 -28.18 -17.16
N THR A 5 -19.67 -28.55 -15.91
CA THR A 5 -18.94 -27.67 -14.99
C THR A 5 -17.49 -27.66 -15.43
N ASP A 6 -17.02 -26.54 -15.93
CA ASP A 6 -15.65 -26.34 -16.41
C ASP A 6 -14.65 -26.42 -15.23
N ILE A 7 -13.44 -26.89 -15.48
CA ILE A 7 -12.33 -26.95 -14.51
C ILE A 7 -12.09 -25.61 -13.83
N GLN A 8 -12.28 -24.50 -14.55
CA GLN A 8 -12.14 -23.14 -14.01
C GLN A 8 -13.08 -22.88 -12.83
N THR A 9 -14.29 -23.46 -12.87
CA THR A 9 -15.25 -23.36 -11.76
C THR A 9 -14.71 -24.01 -10.48
N TYR A 10 -14.06 -25.17 -10.60
CA TYR A 10 -13.46 -25.86 -9.45
C TYR A 10 -12.21 -25.14 -8.93
N LEU A 11 -11.38 -24.61 -9.82
CA LEU A 11 -10.22 -23.80 -9.46
C LEU A 11 -10.64 -22.53 -8.68
N GLU A 12 -11.61 -21.79 -9.19
CA GLU A 12 -12.11 -20.56 -8.53
C GLU A 12 -12.81 -20.89 -7.19
N ARG A 13 -13.62 -21.95 -7.14
CA ARG A 13 -14.25 -22.41 -5.91
C ARG A 13 -13.21 -22.82 -4.86
N GLY A 14 -12.17 -23.54 -5.28
CA GLY A 14 -11.07 -23.95 -4.41
C GLY A 14 -10.30 -22.74 -3.85
N LYS A 15 -9.94 -21.79 -4.71
CA LYS A 15 -9.27 -20.53 -4.31
C LYS A 15 -10.10 -19.72 -3.32
N GLN A 16 -11.40 -19.57 -3.59
CA GLN A 16 -12.30 -18.82 -2.72
C GLN A 16 -12.46 -19.50 -1.34
N ALA A 17 -12.68 -20.82 -1.33
CA ALA A 17 -12.80 -21.58 -0.09
C ALA A 17 -11.51 -21.49 0.75
N LEU A 18 -10.34 -21.61 0.13
CA LEU A 18 -9.06 -21.49 0.81
C LEU A 18 -8.85 -20.08 1.40
N ALA A 19 -9.18 -19.03 0.62
CA ALA A 19 -9.10 -17.65 1.09
C ALA A 19 -10.02 -17.38 2.30
N GLN A 20 -11.14 -18.09 2.41
CA GLN A 20 -12.08 -18.01 3.53
C GLN A 20 -11.70 -18.94 4.71
N GLY A 21 -10.60 -19.69 4.61
CA GLY A 21 -10.16 -20.63 5.63
C GLY A 21 -10.92 -21.96 5.64
N GLN A 22 -11.69 -22.26 4.58
CA GLN A 22 -12.49 -23.48 4.41
C GLN A 22 -11.67 -24.57 3.71
N ALA A 23 -10.58 -25.02 4.36
CA ALA A 23 -9.59 -25.91 3.75
C ALA A 23 -10.18 -27.24 3.25
N ARG A 24 -11.20 -27.80 3.94
CA ARG A 24 -11.85 -29.05 3.54
C ARG A 24 -12.64 -28.88 2.24
N GLU A 25 -13.38 -27.78 2.10
CA GLU A 25 -14.12 -27.47 0.87
C GLU A 25 -13.19 -27.18 -0.29
N ALA A 26 -12.07 -26.47 -0.03
CA ALA A 26 -11.03 -26.25 -1.02
C ALA A 26 -10.43 -27.58 -1.50
N ALA A 27 -10.07 -28.49 -0.59
CA ALA A 27 -9.52 -29.81 -0.94
C ALA A 27 -10.49 -30.64 -1.81
N ILE A 28 -11.79 -30.60 -1.51
CA ILE A 28 -12.84 -31.29 -2.30
C ILE A 28 -12.90 -30.68 -3.71
N ALA A 29 -12.96 -29.35 -3.82
CA ALA A 29 -13.02 -28.67 -5.12
C ALA A 29 -11.80 -28.99 -6.00
N TYR A 30 -10.58 -28.90 -5.44
CA TYR A 30 -9.36 -29.22 -6.18
C TYR A 30 -9.24 -30.71 -6.52
N ALA A 31 -9.75 -31.64 -5.66
CA ALA A 31 -9.78 -33.05 -5.97
C ALA A 31 -10.70 -33.36 -7.18
N HIS A 32 -11.87 -32.71 -7.26
CA HIS A 32 -12.72 -32.82 -8.44
C HIS A 32 -12.04 -32.26 -9.68
N GLY A 33 -11.36 -31.11 -9.60
CA GLY A 33 -10.58 -30.56 -10.69
C GLY A 33 -9.49 -31.51 -11.16
N ALA A 34 -8.76 -32.14 -10.24
CA ALA A 34 -7.71 -33.11 -10.55
C ALA A 34 -8.25 -34.43 -11.18
N GLN A 35 -9.51 -34.80 -10.90
CA GLN A 35 -10.16 -35.92 -11.58
C GLN A 35 -10.56 -35.56 -13.02
N MET A 36 -10.96 -34.30 -13.26
CA MET A 36 -11.32 -33.84 -14.61
C MET A 36 -10.10 -33.65 -15.50
N GLU A 37 -9.09 -32.98 -15.00
CA GLU A 37 -7.85 -32.68 -15.74
C GLU A 37 -6.61 -33.01 -14.87
N PRO A 38 -6.18 -34.30 -14.89
CA PRO A 38 -5.02 -34.74 -14.09
C PRO A 38 -3.68 -34.12 -14.52
N GLY A 39 -3.65 -33.51 -15.72
CA GLY A 39 -2.47 -32.85 -16.29
C GLY A 39 -2.37 -31.35 -15.93
N GLU A 40 -3.36 -30.76 -15.26
CA GLU A 40 -3.35 -29.35 -14.91
C GLU A 40 -2.58 -29.09 -13.59
N PRO A 41 -1.43 -28.38 -13.61
CA PRO A 41 -0.61 -28.15 -12.41
C PRO A 41 -1.35 -27.40 -11.29
N MET A 42 -2.24 -26.46 -11.65
CA MET A 42 -2.95 -25.61 -10.69
C MET A 42 -3.86 -26.39 -9.75
N VAL A 43 -4.50 -27.50 -10.22
CA VAL A 43 -5.37 -28.32 -9.35
C VAL A 43 -4.55 -29.09 -8.31
N HIS A 44 -3.38 -29.57 -8.70
CA HIS A 44 -2.48 -30.28 -7.78
C HIS A 44 -1.83 -29.30 -6.79
N LEU A 45 -1.48 -28.10 -7.23
CA LEU A 45 -0.98 -27.06 -6.32
C LEU A 45 -2.06 -26.68 -5.30
N GLY A 46 -3.30 -26.40 -5.74
CA GLY A 46 -4.40 -26.09 -4.85
C GLY A 46 -4.73 -27.24 -3.89
N LEU A 47 -4.59 -28.49 -4.34
CA LEU A 47 -4.74 -29.66 -3.46
C LEU A 47 -3.65 -29.70 -2.38
N ALA A 48 -2.39 -29.35 -2.75
CA ALA A 48 -1.30 -29.22 -1.76
C ALA A 48 -1.56 -28.10 -0.75
N GLU A 49 -1.98 -26.92 -1.20
CA GLU A 49 -2.30 -25.77 -0.37
C GLU A 49 -3.43 -26.09 0.65
N ALA A 50 -4.51 -26.70 0.19
CA ALA A 50 -5.63 -27.09 1.03
C ALA A 50 -5.25 -28.19 2.05
N ASN A 51 -4.45 -29.17 1.64
CA ASN A 51 -4.01 -30.23 2.54
C ASN A 51 -2.92 -29.79 3.53
N LEU A 52 -2.14 -28.75 3.22
CA LEU A 52 -1.26 -28.12 4.19
C LEU A 52 -2.06 -27.53 5.35
N ALA A 53 -3.18 -26.86 5.04
CA ALA A 53 -4.11 -26.33 6.04
C ALA A 53 -4.76 -27.44 6.90
N LEU A 54 -5.00 -28.61 6.31
CA LEU A 54 -5.57 -29.78 7.00
C LEU A 54 -4.53 -30.61 7.78
N GLY A 55 -3.24 -30.31 7.63
CA GLY A 55 -2.15 -31.05 8.26
C GLY A 55 -1.82 -32.39 7.59
N ASN A 56 -2.34 -32.67 6.39
CA ASN A 56 -2.13 -33.90 5.64
C ASN A 56 -0.80 -33.88 4.87
N THR A 57 0.31 -33.99 5.58
CA THR A 57 1.68 -33.79 5.03
C THR A 57 2.00 -34.73 3.86
N GLU A 58 1.52 -35.98 3.88
CA GLU A 58 1.77 -36.94 2.79
C GLU A 58 1.09 -36.50 1.49
N VAL A 59 -0.17 -36.03 1.58
CA VAL A 59 -0.89 -35.53 0.40
C VAL A 59 -0.21 -34.29 -0.15
N VAL A 60 0.28 -33.38 0.72
CA VAL A 60 1.05 -32.20 0.30
C VAL A 60 2.29 -32.61 -0.48
N ARG A 61 3.08 -33.56 0.05
CA ARG A 61 4.29 -34.06 -0.65
C ARG A 61 3.98 -34.66 -2.01
N MET A 62 2.96 -35.50 -2.07
CA MET A 62 2.53 -36.17 -3.31
C MET A 62 2.05 -35.13 -4.35
N ALA A 63 1.20 -34.20 -3.95
CA ALA A 63 0.66 -33.18 -4.83
C ALA A 63 1.75 -32.21 -5.32
N CYS A 64 2.66 -31.77 -4.45
CA CYS A 64 3.78 -30.92 -4.85
C CYS A 64 4.74 -31.62 -5.83
N ARG A 65 5.04 -32.91 -5.63
CA ARG A 65 5.82 -33.70 -6.61
C ARG A 65 5.13 -33.76 -7.95
N ARG A 66 3.81 -33.96 -7.97
CA ARG A 66 3.05 -33.98 -9.18
C ARG A 66 3.10 -32.66 -9.94
N VAL A 67 3.04 -31.52 -9.25
CA VAL A 67 3.26 -30.22 -9.89
C VAL A 67 4.63 -30.13 -10.55
N GLN A 68 5.69 -30.57 -9.84
CA GLN A 68 7.06 -30.54 -10.38
C GLN A 68 7.25 -31.49 -11.59
N GLU A 69 6.59 -32.63 -11.60
CA GLU A 69 6.58 -33.54 -12.74
C GLU A 69 5.88 -32.94 -13.97
N LEU A 70 4.79 -32.19 -13.75
CA LEU A 70 4.04 -31.54 -14.81
C LEU A 70 4.75 -30.29 -15.35
N GLN A 71 5.59 -29.66 -14.54
CA GLN A 71 6.35 -28.42 -14.86
C GLN A 71 7.85 -28.59 -14.60
N PRO A 72 8.57 -29.48 -15.34
CA PRO A 72 9.99 -29.74 -15.11
C PRO A 72 10.89 -28.53 -15.44
N GLY A 73 10.41 -27.60 -16.26
CA GLY A 73 11.11 -26.37 -16.63
C GLY A 73 11.05 -25.25 -15.55
N GLY A 74 10.39 -25.52 -14.43
CA GLY A 74 10.11 -24.51 -13.41
C GLY A 74 9.05 -23.50 -13.87
N GLY A 75 8.19 -23.09 -12.98
CA GLY A 75 7.15 -22.07 -13.18
C GLY A 75 6.71 -21.60 -11.83
N THR A 76 5.80 -20.66 -11.79
CA THR A 76 5.26 -20.10 -10.55
C THR A 76 4.66 -21.19 -9.64
N GLU A 77 3.93 -22.16 -10.23
CA GLU A 77 3.33 -23.29 -9.52
C GLU A 77 4.40 -24.23 -8.96
N SER A 78 5.43 -24.54 -9.76
CA SER A 78 6.55 -25.41 -9.35
C SER A 78 7.36 -24.78 -8.23
N LYS A 79 7.62 -23.46 -8.28
CA LYS A 79 8.29 -22.70 -7.19
C LYS A 79 7.43 -22.65 -5.94
N THR A 80 6.10 -22.48 -6.09
CA THR A 80 5.18 -22.50 -4.94
C THR A 80 5.15 -23.87 -4.30
N ALA A 81 5.08 -24.95 -5.09
CA ALA A 81 5.15 -26.32 -4.60
C ALA A 81 6.48 -26.57 -3.85
N GLN A 82 7.61 -26.07 -4.37
CA GLN A 82 8.90 -26.16 -3.66
C GLN A 82 8.88 -25.39 -2.33
N ALA A 83 8.30 -24.20 -2.30
CA ALA A 83 8.16 -23.42 -1.07
C ALA A 83 7.32 -24.18 -0.01
N LEU A 84 6.25 -24.85 -0.42
CA LEU A 84 5.43 -25.68 0.50
C LEU A 84 6.22 -26.89 1.04
N LEU A 85 7.02 -27.56 0.21
CA LEU A 85 7.90 -28.64 0.65
C LEU A 85 8.95 -28.11 1.65
N ASP A 86 9.53 -26.94 1.39
CA ASP A 86 10.51 -26.31 2.28
C ASP A 86 9.86 -25.90 3.63
N VAL A 87 8.58 -25.51 3.64
CA VAL A 87 7.81 -25.28 4.88
C VAL A 87 7.64 -26.56 5.67
N LEU A 88 7.25 -27.67 5.02
CA LEU A 88 7.11 -28.97 5.70
C LEU A 88 8.42 -29.47 6.29
N ASP A 89 9.53 -29.19 5.63
CA ASP A 89 10.88 -29.57 6.07
C ASP A 89 11.50 -28.54 7.05
N LYS A 90 10.73 -27.52 7.47
CA LYS A 90 11.16 -26.42 8.33
C LYS A 90 12.35 -25.62 7.77
N ARG A 91 12.56 -25.64 6.43
CA ARG A 91 13.59 -24.86 5.74
C ARG A 91 13.07 -23.47 5.37
N TYR A 92 12.72 -22.69 6.37
CA TYR A 92 11.97 -21.43 6.22
C TYR A 92 12.69 -20.36 5.39
N ASP A 93 14.04 -20.32 5.45
CA ASP A 93 14.82 -19.36 4.67
C ASP A 93 14.76 -19.68 3.17
N ARG A 94 14.80 -20.96 2.78
CA ARG A 94 14.61 -21.38 1.38
C ARG A 94 13.19 -21.13 0.91
N ALA A 95 12.21 -21.45 1.75
CA ALA A 95 10.81 -21.16 1.44
C ALA A 95 10.60 -19.66 1.18
N MET A 96 11.24 -18.79 1.99
CA MET A 96 11.16 -17.33 1.81
C MET A 96 11.79 -16.87 0.49
N GLN A 97 12.97 -17.42 0.12
CA GLN A 97 13.61 -17.10 -1.15
C GLN A 97 12.74 -17.47 -2.35
N ASN A 98 12.12 -18.65 -2.33
CA ASN A 98 11.18 -19.07 -3.37
C ASN A 98 9.94 -18.16 -3.43
N VAL A 99 9.36 -17.82 -2.28
CA VAL A 99 8.21 -16.90 -2.17
C VAL A 99 8.54 -15.50 -2.68
N ASP A 100 9.70 -14.95 -2.34
CA ASP A 100 10.12 -13.63 -2.80
C ASP A 100 10.36 -13.64 -4.34
N ALA A 101 10.96 -14.71 -4.89
CA ALA A 101 11.12 -14.87 -6.33
C ALA A 101 9.78 -14.97 -7.09
N ILE A 102 8.77 -15.66 -6.52
CA ILE A 102 7.43 -15.72 -7.11
C ILE A 102 6.77 -14.34 -7.11
N ILE A 103 6.89 -13.59 -6.01
CA ILE A 103 6.30 -12.24 -5.90
C ILE A 103 6.97 -11.24 -6.87
N GLU A 104 8.24 -11.44 -7.20
CA GLU A 104 8.94 -10.65 -8.22
C GLU A 104 8.41 -10.96 -9.64
N GLU A 105 8.05 -12.20 -9.92
CA GLU A 105 7.50 -12.63 -11.22
C GLU A 105 6.00 -12.30 -11.35
N ASP A 106 5.20 -12.66 -10.36
CA ASP A 106 3.76 -12.39 -10.28
C ASP A 106 3.34 -11.91 -8.90
N PRO A 107 3.24 -10.59 -8.70
CA PRO A 107 2.80 -10.01 -7.43
C PRO A 107 1.28 -10.14 -7.17
N GLY A 108 0.52 -10.77 -8.07
CA GLY A 108 -0.94 -10.90 -7.99
C GLY A 108 -1.43 -12.12 -7.20
N ILE A 109 -0.56 -13.04 -6.81
CA ILE A 109 -0.96 -14.30 -6.18
C ILE A 109 -1.22 -14.12 -4.68
N ALA A 110 -2.50 -14.08 -4.30
CA ALA A 110 -2.92 -13.86 -2.92
C ALA A 110 -2.34 -14.87 -1.92
N TYR A 111 -2.36 -16.16 -2.27
CA TYR A 111 -1.85 -17.24 -1.42
C TYR A 111 -0.36 -17.08 -1.11
N VAL A 112 0.44 -16.69 -2.09
CA VAL A 112 1.89 -16.49 -1.91
C VAL A 112 2.18 -15.35 -0.92
N HIS A 113 1.39 -14.28 -0.92
CA HIS A 113 1.48 -13.24 0.09
C HIS A 113 1.04 -13.72 1.48
N ALA A 114 0.06 -14.62 1.57
CA ALA A 114 -0.33 -15.24 2.83
C ALA A 114 0.78 -16.16 3.37
N LEU A 115 1.40 -16.95 2.50
CA LEU A 115 2.55 -17.80 2.83
C LEU A 115 3.75 -16.95 3.29
N ARG A 116 4.02 -15.83 2.62
CA ARG A 116 5.05 -14.87 3.05
C ARG A 116 4.77 -14.34 4.47
N SER A 117 3.52 -14.00 4.75
CA SER A 117 3.10 -13.57 6.08
C SER A 117 3.37 -14.64 7.14
N TYR A 118 3.07 -15.90 6.85
CA TYR A 118 3.35 -17.02 7.73
C TYR A 118 4.86 -17.16 8.01
N LEU A 119 5.68 -17.19 6.96
CA LEU A 119 7.14 -17.32 7.07
C LEU A 119 7.76 -16.16 7.90
N MET A 120 7.29 -14.94 7.68
CA MET A 120 7.74 -13.78 8.46
C MET A 120 7.37 -13.89 9.95
N ARG A 121 6.21 -14.47 10.27
CA ARG A 121 5.83 -14.73 11.67
C ARG A 121 6.71 -15.78 12.32
N VAL A 122 7.04 -16.85 11.60
CA VAL A 122 7.99 -17.86 12.06
C VAL A 122 9.35 -17.21 12.40
N GLN A 123 9.77 -16.22 11.61
CA GLN A 123 10.99 -15.45 11.83
C GLN A 123 10.83 -14.28 12.84
N LYS A 124 9.68 -14.19 13.54
CA LYS A 124 9.37 -13.13 14.52
C LYS A 124 9.38 -11.70 13.94
N GLN A 125 9.09 -11.56 12.64
CA GLN A 125 8.98 -10.30 11.93
C GLN A 125 7.50 -9.86 11.82
N ASP A 126 6.84 -9.65 12.95
CA ASP A 126 5.37 -9.44 13.03
C ASP A 126 4.86 -8.24 12.21
N TYR A 127 5.65 -7.16 12.11
CA TYR A 127 5.26 -5.98 11.35
C TYR A 127 5.17 -6.30 9.84
N ASP A 128 6.20 -6.90 9.28
CA ASP A 128 6.26 -7.24 7.86
C ASP A 128 5.26 -8.36 7.51
N ALA A 129 5.05 -9.29 8.44
CA ALA A 129 4.02 -10.32 8.34
C ALA A 129 2.61 -9.74 8.21
N ASN A 130 2.27 -8.73 9.02
CA ASN A 130 0.98 -8.07 8.94
C ASN A 130 0.79 -7.31 7.61
N LEU A 131 1.85 -6.73 7.06
CA LEU A 131 1.82 -6.06 5.76
C LEU A 131 1.57 -7.07 4.63
N ALA A 132 2.26 -8.21 4.64
CA ALA A 132 2.06 -9.29 3.67
C ALA A 132 0.64 -9.87 3.76
N ARG A 133 0.11 -10.07 4.98
CA ARG A 133 -1.28 -10.51 5.22
C ARG A 133 -2.32 -9.52 4.66
N ALA A 134 -2.11 -8.21 4.88
CA ALA A 134 -2.99 -7.19 4.33
C ALA A 134 -2.98 -7.18 2.79
N ARG A 135 -1.86 -7.52 2.17
CA ARG A 135 -1.75 -7.65 0.72
C ARG A 135 -2.50 -8.88 0.21
N ALA A 136 -2.34 -10.04 0.86
CA ALA A 136 -3.09 -11.24 0.56
C ALA A 136 -4.61 -11.02 0.62
N ALA A 137 -5.09 -10.37 1.68
CA ALA A 137 -6.51 -10.03 1.85
C ALA A 137 -7.05 -9.12 0.75
N ARG A 138 -6.24 -8.16 0.26
CA ARG A 138 -6.65 -7.29 -0.87
C ARG A 138 -6.77 -8.04 -2.18
N LEU A 139 -5.83 -8.92 -2.47
CA LEU A 139 -5.80 -9.71 -3.70
C LEU A 139 -6.89 -10.79 -3.75
N SER A 140 -7.40 -11.22 -2.60
CA SER A 140 -8.47 -12.22 -2.46
C SER A 140 -9.82 -11.64 -2.07
N TYR A 141 -10.06 -10.35 -2.33
CA TYR A 141 -11.33 -9.66 -2.01
C TYR A 141 -11.81 -9.86 -0.57
N GLY A 142 -10.88 -9.80 0.39
CA GLY A 142 -11.16 -9.90 1.82
C GLY A 142 -10.87 -11.26 2.45
N GLY A 143 -10.30 -12.19 1.71
CA GLY A 143 -9.84 -13.48 2.23
C GLY A 143 -8.76 -13.31 3.30
N ARG A 144 -8.90 -14.03 4.40
CA ARG A 144 -7.98 -13.92 5.54
C ARG A 144 -6.93 -15.01 5.59
N PHE A 145 -7.12 -16.11 4.85
CA PHE A 145 -6.27 -17.30 4.87
C PHE A 145 -6.02 -17.80 6.30
N GLU A 146 -7.07 -17.74 7.15
CA GLU A 146 -6.99 -18.20 8.53
C GLU A 146 -6.83 -19.72 8.54
N ASN A 147 -5.94 -20.20 9.40
CA ASN A 147 -5.62 -21.63 9.56
C ASN A 147 -5.13 -22.34 8.29
N CYS A 148 -4.63 -21.60 7.29
CA CYS A 148 -4.09 -22.17 6.06
C CYS A 148 -2.66 -22.71 6.19
N PHE A 149 -2.00 -22.49 7.33
CA PHE A 149 -0.62 -22.87 7.57
C PHE A 149 -0.47 -23.60 8.91
N PRO A 150 0.60 -24.41 9.08
CA PRO A 150 0.87 -25.10 10.33
C PRO A 150 0.95 -24.15 11.53
N ALA A 151 0.57 -24.63 12.72
CA ALA A 151 0.71 -23.85 13.93
C ALA A 151 2.19 -23.51 14.18
N ILE A 152 2.48 -22.24 14.49
CA ILE A 152 3.83 -21.80 14.84
C ILE A 152 4.09 -22.31 16.26
N GLU A 153 5.06 -23.22 16.40
CA GLU A 153 5.52 -23.69 17.71
C GLU A 153 6.15 -22.49 18.44
N VAL A 154 5.41 -21.92 19.38
CA VAL A 154 6.00 -21.01 20.37
C VAL A 154 6.91 -21.89 21.23
N GLN A 155 8.22 -21.77 21.07
CA GLN A 155 9.15 -22.37 22.01
C GLN A 155 8.82 -21.79 23.40
N SER A 156 7.99 -22.51 24.15
CA SER A 156 7.86 -22.30 25.57
C SER A 156 9.24 -22.60 26.15
N THR A 157 9.86 -21.62 26.78
CA THR A 157 11.09 -21.78 27.55
C THR A 157 10.91 -23.04 28.40
N PRO A 158 11.85 -24.03 28.33
CA PRO A 158 11.65 -25.30 29.04
C PRO A 158 11.42 -25.03 30.51
N ALA A 159 10.43 -25.72 31.12
CA ALA A 159 10.18 -25.71 32.55
C ALA A 159 11.38 -26.20 33.37
N ALA A 160 12.45 -26.67 32.76
CA ALA A 160 13.67 -27.13 33.36
C ALA A 160 14.46 -26.05 34.16
N ALA A 161 14.16 -24.76 33.96
CA ALA A 161 14.78 -23.70 34.77
C ALA A 161 14.13 -23.50 36.16
N ARG A 162 13.14 -24.33 36.51
CA ARG A 162 12.49 -24.31 37.86
C ARG A 162 12.95 -25.39 38.81
N ALA A 163 13.71 -26.38 38.36
CA ALA A 163 14.07 -27.58 39.16
C ALA A 163 15.36 -27.45 40.01
N ASP A 164 16.20 -26.45 39.76
CA ASP A 164 17.46 -26.26 40.47
C ASP A 164 17.50 -24.99 41.33
N ARG A 165 16.51 -24.81 42.18
CA ARG A 165 16.60 -23.81 43.25
C ARG A 165 16.92 -24.51 44.55
N PRO A 166 18.07 -24.26 45.21
CA PRO A 166 18.35 -24.83 46.52
C PRO A 166 17.30 -24.35 47.52
N GLU A 167 16.74 -25.29 48.27
CA GLU A 167 15.82 -24.99 49.39
C GLU A 167 16.57 -24.10 50.38
N GLY A 168 16.07 -22.91 50.65
CA GLY A 168 16.61 -22.00 51.67
C GLY A 168 16.92 -20.59 51.24
N VAL A 169 16.74 -20.21 49.95
CA VAL A 169 16.92 -18.83 49.51
C VAL A 169 15.59 -18.07 49.63
N PRO A 170 15.51 -17.02 50.45
CA PRO A 170 14.28 -16.21 50.54
C PRO A 170 13.92 -15.58 49.20
N PRO A 171 12.63 -15.36 48.89
CA PRO A 171 12.23 -14.73 47.65
C PRO A 171 12.88 -13.36 47.52
N ALA A 172 13.54 -13.11 46.40
CA ALA A 172 14.14 -11.81 46.10
C ALA A 172 13.06 -10.74 46.24
N THR A 173 13.30 -9.80 47.14
CA THR A 173 12.46 -8.62 47.32
C THR A 173 12.41 -7.80 46.02
N PRO A 174 11.29 -7.10 45.73
CA PRO A 174 11.10 -6.35 44.48
C PRO A 174 12.14 -5.23 44.23
N GLN A 175 12.98 -4.92 45.18
CA GLN A 175 13.95 -3.84 45.11
C GLN A 175 15.21 -4.14 44.27
N GLY A 176 15.52 -5.41 43.98
CA GLY A 176 16.69 -5.79 43.18
C GLY A 176 16.51 -5.72 41.65
N GLN A 177 15.33 -5.37 41.15
CA GLN A 177 15.06 -5.31 39.71
C GLN A 177 15.08 -3.88 39.13
N ALA A 178 15.39 -2.86 39.92
CA ALA A 178 15.31 -1.44 39.49
C ALA A 178 16.36 -1.02 38.45
N ASN A 179 17.40 -1.82 38.19
CA ASN A 179 18.52 -1.43 37.30
C ASN A 179 18.72 -2.34 36.07
N ARG A 180 17.73 -3.16 35.68
CA ARG A 180 17.77 -3.70 34.33
C ARG A 180 17.28 -2.61 33.37
N GLU A 181 18.18 -2.06 32.56
CA GLU A 181 17.82 -1.18 31.47
C GLU A 181 16.72 -1.87 30.63
N VAL A 182 15.49 -1.40 30.81
CA VAL A 182 14.35 -1.86 30.02
C VAL A 182 14.60 -1.43 28.58
N PRO A 183 14.66 -2.34 27.62
CA PRO A 183 14.92 -1.97 26.23
C PRO A 183 13.98 -0.84 25.80
N THR A 184 14.51 0.12 25.07
CA THR A 184 13.80 1.36 24.69
C THR A 184 12.45 1.11 23.98
N TRP A 185 12.26 -0.05 23.37
CA TRP A 185 11.00 -0.45 22.73
C TRP A 185 9.92 -0.91 23.72
N SER A 186 10.27 -1.25 24.98
CA SER A 186 9.31 -1.69 26.01
C SER A 186 8.86 -0.57 26.93
N ARG A 187 9.32 0.67 26.74
CA ARG A 187 8.85 1.82 27.51
C ARG A 187 7.37 2.08 27.23
N PRO A 188 6.52 2.27 28.26
CA PRO A 188 5.11 2.56 28.04
C PRO A 188 4.99 3.86 27.25
N THR A 189 4.57 3.75 26.00
CA THR A 189 4.29 4.90 25.14
C THR A 189 3.11 5.68 25.71
N GLY A 190 3.27 7.00 25.85
CA GLY A 190 2.21 7.89 26.34
C GLY A 190 0.92 7.72 25.52
N ARG A 191 -0.24 8.06 26.10
CA ARG A 191 -1.56 7.96 25.41
C ARG A 191 -1.53 8.57 24.02
N MET A 192 -0.87 9.72 23.85
CA MET A 192 -0.75 10.43 22.57
C MET A 192 0.06 9.64 21.54
N GLN A 193 1.13 8.96 21.95
CA GLN A 193 1.96 8.16 21.07
C GLN A 193 1.24 6.87 20.62
N LYS A 194 0.44 6.25 21.52
CA LYS A 194 -0.44 5.12 21.15
C LYS A 194 -1.53 5.53 20.18
N GLN A 195 -2.12 6.71 20.35
CA GLN A 195 -3.10 7.26 19.40
C GLN A 195 -2.47 7.55 18.05
N LEU A 196 -1.28 8.17 18.01
CA LEU A 196 -0.54 8.41 16.76
C LEU A 196 -0.19 7.11 16.02
N ILE A 197 0.21 6.06 16.74
CA ILE A 197 0.47 4.74 16.14
C ILE A 197 -0.84 4.14 15.59
N ARG A 198 -1.93 4.21 16.34
CA ARG A 198 -3.24 3.69 15.90
C ARG A 198 -3.78 4.46 14.69
N THR A 199 -3.69 5.79 14.67
CA THR A 199 -4.13 6.60 13.53
C THR A 199 -3.26 6.37 12.30
N ARG A 200 -1.93 6.26 12.45
CA ARG A 200 -1.02 5.88 11.36
C ARG A 200 -1.35 4.50 10.80
N PHE A 201 -1.62 3.54 11.67
CA PHE A 201 -2.02 2.20 11.27
C PHE A 201 -3.37 2.21 10.53
N ALA A 202 -4.38 2.90 11.07
CA ALA A 202 -5.69 3.02 10.42
C ALA A 202 -5.59 3.68 9.04
N LEU A 203 -4.83 4.78 8.92
CA LEU A 203 -4.60 5.46 7.64
C LEU A 203 -3.84 4.58 6.62
N SER A 204 -2.93 3.72 7.08
CA SER A 204 -2.22 2.80 6.18
C SER A 204 -3.08 1.65 5.66
N GLN A 205 -4.20 1.33 6.33
CA GLN A 205 -5.15 0.30 5.89
C GLN A 205 -6.04 0.74 4.72
N TYR A 206 -6.16 2.05 4.49
CA TYR A 206 -7.02 2.62 3.44
C TYR A 206 -6.17 3.52 2.52
N PRO A 207 -5.44 2.94 1.55
CA PRO A 207 -4.66 3.72 0.60
C PRO A 207 -5.60 4.63 -0.21
N GLY A 208 -5.28 5.93 -0.22
CA GLY A 208 -6.12 6.95 -0.87
C GLY A 208 -7.18 7.60 0.02
N ILE A 209 -7.20 7.33 1.34
CA ILE A 209 -8.19 7.94 2.24
C ILE A 209 -8.01 9.46 2.34
N VAL A 210 -6.76 9.94 2.38
CA VAL A 210 -6.47 11.38 2.44
C VAL A 210 -6.89 12.06 1.15
N THR A 211 -6.62 11.45 0.01
CA THR A 211 -7.10 11.91 -1.30
C THR A 211 -8.62 12.02 -1.33
N ASN A 212 -9.35 11.00 -0.84
CA ASN A 212 -10.81 11.02 -0.80
C ASN A 212 -11.34 12.12 0.13
N ILE A 213 -10.67 12.36 1.27
CA ILE A 213 -11.02 13.47 2.18
C ILE A 213 -10.80 14.82 1.49
N LEU A 214 -9.67 15.02 0.81
CA LEU A 214 -9.42 16.26 0.06
C LEU A 214 -10.47 16.48 -1.03
N VAL A 215 -10.83 15.43 -1.79
CA VAL A 215 -11.90 15.50 -2.79
C VAL A 215 -13.22 15.90 -2.14
N ALA A 216 -13.61 15.25 -1.04
CA ALA A 216 -14.84 15.56 -0.33
C ALA A 216 -14.88 17.01 0.19
N ILE A 217 -13.76 17.50 0.77
CA ILE A 217 -13.67 18.89 1.23
C ILE A 217 -13.86 19.87 0.06
N ASN A 218 -13.20 19.65 -1.08
CA ASN A 218 -13.34 20.52 -2.25
C ASN A 218 -14.78 20.55 -2.76
N VAL A 219 -15.45 19.38 -2.85
CA VAL A 219 -16.87 19.31 -3.27
C VAL A 219 -17.77 20.03 -2.29
N ILE A 220 -17.58 19.82 -0.98
CA ILE A 220 -18.37 20.48 0.07
C ILE A 220 -18.17 22.01 0.00
N VAL A 221 -16.92 22.48 -0.08
CA VAL A 221 -16.61 23.91 -0.16
C VAL A 221 -17.19 24.52 -1.43
N PHE A 222 -17.18 23.82 -2.55
CA PHE A 222 -17.80 24.28 -3.79
C PHE A 222 -19.31 24.46 -3.63
N ILE A 223 -20.01 23.49 -3.05
CA ILE A 223 -21.46 23.60 -2.77
C ILE A 223 -21.73 24.76 -1.83
N LEU A 224 -20.96 24.90 -0.75
CA LEU A 224 -21.12 26.00 0.20
C LEU A 224 -20.84 27.36 -0.43
N SER A 225 -19.86 27.46 -1.33
CA SER A 225 -19.54 28.72 -2.04
C SER A 225 -20.66 29.17 -2.99
N TYR A 226 -21.46 28.20 -3.47
CA TYR A 226 -22.67 28.50 -4.26
C TYR A 226 -23.81 29.06 -3.39
N LEU A 227 -23.91 28.59 -2.14
CA LEU A 227 -24.92 29.03 -1.19
C LEU A 227 -24.52 30.33 -0.47
N PHE A 228 -23.24 30.54 -0.24
CA PHE A 228 -22.69 31.65 0.55
C PHE A 228 -21.54 32.33 -0.20
N GLN A 229 -21.84 33.36 -0.98
CA GLN A 229 -20.86 34.08 -1.81
C GLN A 229 -19.68 34.68 -1.00
N ASN A 230 -19.88 34.98 0.28
CA ASN A 230 -18.84 35.45 1.18
C ASN A 230 -17.65 34.47 1.28
N ILE A 231 -17.85 33.17 1.08
CA ILE A 231 -16.79 32.16 1.07
C ILE A 231 -15.79 32.45 -0.04
N VAL A 232 -16.27 32.81 -1.24
CA VAL A 232 -15.40 33.17 -2.35
C VAL A 232 -14.73 34.53 -2.11
N LEU A 233 -15.48 35.50 -1.63
CA LEU A 233 -14.98 36.85 -1.36
C LEU A 233 -13.78 36.86 -0.39
N TYR A 234 -13.89 36.10 0.71
CA TYR A 234 -12.85 36.03 1.76
C TYR A 234 -11.84 34.90 1.54
N GLY A 235 -12.14 33.92 0.69
CA GLY A 235 -11.32 32.74 0.49
C GLY A 235 -10.47 32.74 -0.79
N ALA A 236 -10.86 33.46 -1.85
CA ALA A 236 -10.09 33.55 -3.09
C ALA A 236 -8.77 34.27 -2.87
N GLN A 237 -7.71 33.82 -3.50
CA GLN A 237 -6.44 34.55 -3.51
C GLN A 237 -6.57 35.76 -4.43
N ILE A 238 -6.58 36.96 -3.83
CA ILE A 238 -6.46 38.25 -4.50
C ILE A 238 -5.09 38.78 -4.11
N ASN A 239 -4.24 39.05 -5.09
CA ASN A 239 -2.84 39.40 -4.81
C ASN A 239 -2.69 40.61 -3.89
N GLY A 240 -3.48 41.68 -4.11
CA GLY A 240 -3.47 42.84 -3.26
C GLY A 240 -3.85 42.53 -1.80
N ALA A 241 -4.86 41.71 -1.58
CA ALA A 241 -5.26 41.30 -0.23
C ALA A 241 -4.16 40.47 0.47
N VAL A 242 -3.49 39.57 -0.23
CA VAL A 242 -2.37 38.80 0.31
C VAL A 242 -1.21 39.72 0.69
N LEU A 243 -0.88 40.72 -0.13
CA LEU A 243 0.16 41.72 0.14
C LEU A 243 -0.18 42.60 1.36
N HIS A 244 -1.47 42.79 1.67
CA HIS A 244 -1.94 43.51 2.86
C HIS A 244 -2.12 42.58 4.09
N GLY A 245 -1.63 41.33 4.03
CA GLY A 245 -1.55 40.45 5.19
C GLY A 245 -2.60 39.31 5.22
N GLU A 246 -3.50 39.20 4.24
CA GLU A 246 -4.50 38.13 4.18
C GLU A 246 -3.89 36.81 3.66
N VAL A 247 -2.80 36.34 4.28
CA VAL A 247 -2.00 35.19 3.83
C VAL A 247 -2.75 33.85 3.84
N TRP A 248 -3.83 33.74 4.61
CA TRP A 248 -4.69 32.53 4.61
C TRP A 248 -5.25 32.23 3.22
N ARG A 249 -5.40 33.24 2.35
CA ARG A 249 -5.90 33.10 0.98
C ARG A 249 -5.03 32.18 0.13
N LEU A 250 -3.73 32.06 0.43
CA LEU A 250 -2.84 31.10 -0.24
C LEU A 250 -3.28 29.64 0.00
N VAL A 251 -3.98 29.37 1.10
CA VAL A 251 -4.48 28.03 1.43
C VAL A 251 -5.97 27.89 1.09
N THR A 252 -6.79 28.87 1.44
CA THR A 252 -8.25 28.78 1.23
C THR A 252 -8.63 28.75 -0.24
N ALA A 253 -7.90 29.46 -1.09
CA ALA A 253 -8.11 29.46 -2.54
C ALA A 253 -7.95 28.08 -3.17
N MET A 254 -7.15 27.20 -2.57
CA MET A 254 -6.93 25.83 -3.07
C MET A 254 -8.21 24.97 -3.01
N PHE A 255 -9.22 25.38 -2.25
CA PHE A 255 -10.48 24.63 -2.09
C PHE A 255 -11.65 25.27 -2.83
N LEU A 256 -11.45 26.43 -3.45
CA LEU A 256 -12.46 27.15 -4.23
C LEU A 256 -12.34 26.81 -5.71
N HIS A 257 -13.48 26.85 -6.42
CA HIS A 257 -13.53 26.59 -7.85
C HIS A 257 -14.54 27.54 -8.53
N ASN A 258 -14.21 28.03 -9.73
CA ASN A 258 -15.03 29.00 -10.45
C ASN A 258 -16.35 28.38 -10.99
N ASP A 259 -16.27 27.11 -11.44
CA ASP A 259 -17.36 26.44 -12.11
C ASP A 259 -17.31 24.91 -11.94
N PRO A 260 -18.40 24.18 -12.24
CA PRO A 260 -18.47 22.74 -12.06
C PRO A 260 -17.45 21.94 -12.91
N LEU A 261 -17.11 22.42 -14.10
CA LEU A 261 -16.14 21.73 -14.96
C LEU A 261 -14.73 21.85 -14.38
N HIS A 262 -14.38 23.05 -13.90
CA HIS A 262 -13.10 23.29 -13.20
C HIS A 262 -12.96 22.39 -11.96
N LEU A 263 -14.00 22.30 -11.13
CA LEU A 263 -14.04 21.36 -10.01
C LEU A 263 -13.87 19.91 -10.49
N ALA A 264 -14.65 19.48 -11.49
CA ALA A 264 -14.64 18.09 -11.93
C ALA A 264 -13.26 17.64 -12.44
N VAL A 265 -12.59 18.46 -13.25
CA VAL A 265 -11.27 18.18 -13.79
C VAL A 265 -10.23 18.11 -12.66
N ASN A 266 -10.29 19.04 -11.71
CA ASN A 266 -9.42 19.00 -10.53
C ASN A 266 -9.65 17.76 -9.68
N MET A 267 -10.89 17.41 -9.38
CA MET A 267 -11.23 16.24 -8.55
C MET A 267 -10.86 14.93 -9.24
N LEU A 268 -11.06 14.83 -10.54
CA LEU A 268 -10.67 13.67 -11.33
C LEU A 268 -9.14 13.49 -11.32
N SER A 269 -8.40 14.57 -11.53
CA SER A 269 -6.93 14.58 -11.47
C SER A 269 -6.42 14.21 -10.08
N LEU A 270 -7.01 14.80 -9.04
CA LEU A 270 -6.68 14.51 -7.65
C LEU A 270 -6.97 13.06 -7.28
N PHE A 271 -8.10 12.51 -7.73
CA PHE A 271 -8.50 11.14 -7.47
C PHE A 271 -7.52 10.12 -8.07
N PHE A 272 -7.11 10.28 -9.32
CA PHE A 272 -6.20 9.33 -9.97
C PHE A 272 -4.73 9.54 -9.56
N VAL A 273 -4.23 10.75 -9.69
CA VAL A 273 -2.81 11.04 -9.43
C VAL A 273 -2.52 11.13 -7.95
N GLY A 274 -3.41 11.75 -7.18
CA GLY A 274 -3.28 11.91 -5.73
C GLY A 274 -3.22 10.56 -5.02
N ARG A 275 -4.08 9.61 -5.37
CA ARG A 275 -4.06 8.26 -4.80
C ARG A 275 -2.73 7.54 -5.03
N ALA A 276 -2.16 7.66 -6.25
CA ALA A 276 -0.88 7.04 -6.55
C ALA A 276 0.24 7.65 -5.69
N VAL A 277 0.28 8.98 -5.57
CA VAL A 277 1.30 9.66 -4.76
C VAL A 277 1.10 9.39 -3.26
N GLU A 278 -0.14 9.34 -2.77
CA GLU A 278 -0.44 8.94 -1.38
C GLU A 278 0.08 7.54 -1.06
N VAL A 279 -0.07 6.58 -2.00
CA VAL A 279 0.46 5.22 -1.85
C VAL A 279 1.99 5.20 -1.85
N TYR A 280 2.63 5.97 -2.73
CA TYR A 280 4.10 5.94 -2.88
C TYR A 280 4.82 6.69 -1.77
N TYR A 281 4.30 7.83 -1.33
CA TYR A 281 4.93 8.70 -0.32
C TYR A 281 4.38 8.51 1.08
N GLY A 282 3.20 7.93 1.21
CA GLY A 282 2.42 7.86 2.44
C GLY A 282 1.64 9.15 2.73
N PRO A 283 0.61 9.08 3.62
CA PRO A 283 -0.37 10.16 3.79
C PRO A 283 0.23 11.50 4.23
N TRP A 284 1.21 11.50 5.15
CA TRP A 284 1.79 12.74 5.67
C TRP A 284 2.68 13.46 4.67
N ARG A 285 3.52 12.74 3.92
CA ARG A 285 4.36 13.36 2.89
C ARG A 285 3.50 13.85 1.73
N TYR A 286 2.46 13.10 1.39
CA TYR A 286 1.48 13.49 0.40
C TYR A 286 0.80 14.83 0.78
N LEU A 287 0.32 14.99 2.03
CA LEU A 287 -0.26 16.24 2.51
C LEU A 287 0.74 17.40 2.47
N LEU A 288 1.99 17.17 2.89
CA LEU A 288 3.04 18.20 2.80
C LEU A 288 3.28 18.63 1.36
N ILE A 289 3.38 17.68 0.43
CA ILE A 289 3.55 17.98 -1.00
C ILE A 289 2.34 18.76 -1.50
N TYR A 290 1.11 18.34 -1.19
CA TYR A 290 -0.11 19.01 -1.63
C TYR A 290 -0.15 20.46 -1.17
N PHE A 291 -0.07 20.72 0.12
CA PHE A 291 -0.23 22.07 0.66
C PHE A 291 0.91 22.99 0.30
N LEU A 292 2.16 22.53 0.42
CA LEU A 292 3.31 23.38 0.13
C LEU A 292 3.43 23.66 -1.38
N SER A 293 3.02 22.74 -2.25
CA SER A 293 2.94 22.99 -3.68
C SER A 293 1.85 24.00 -4.03
N GLY A 294 0.69 23.90 -3.41
CA GLY A 294 -0.37 24.88 -3.61
C GLY A 294 0.04 26.28 -3.15
N ILE A 295 0.67 26.39 -1.97
CA ILE A 295 1.24 27.66 -1.50
C ILE A 295 2.32 28.16 -2.44
N GLY A 296 3.24 27.29 -2.91
CA GLY A 296 4.29 27.67 -3.86
C GLY A 296 3.74 28.16 -5.19
N GLY A 297 2.66 27.53 -5.68
CA GLY A 297 1.91 28.00 -6.84
C GLY A 297 1.29 29.37 -6.62
N GLY A 298 0.60 29.55 -5.48
CA GLY A 298 0.00 30.83 -5.08
C GLY A 298 1.04 31.96 -4.94
N LEU A 299 2.20 31.65 -4.40
CA LEU A 299 3.29 32.62 -4.29
C LEU A 299 3.87 33.00 -5.66
N LEU A 300 4.10 32.03 -6.54
CA LEU A 300 4.60 32.37 -7.87
C LEU A 300 3.57 33.19 -8.65
N PHE A 301 2.28 32.88 -8.54
CA PHE A 301 1.21 33.70 -9.10
C PHE A 301 1.21 35.12 -8.51
N LEU A 302 1.40 35.28 -7.20
CA LEU A 302 1.48 36.57 -6.52
C LEU A 302 2.58 37.47 -7.10
N PHE A 303 3.77 36.89 -7.40
CA PHE A 303 4.91 37.65 -7.89
C PHE A 303 4.88 37.91 -9.42
N THR A 304 4.04 37.17 -10.15
CA THR A 304 4.00 37.25 -11.61
C THR A 304 2.76 37.91 -12.18
N SER A 305 1.78 38.20 -11.33
CA SER A 305 0.47 38.75 -11.73
C SER A 305 0.17 40.07 -11.03
N PRO A 306 -0.67 40.94 -11.61
CA PRO A 306 -1.05 42.23 -10.99
C PRO A 306 -1.71 42.08 -9.63
N ALA A 307 -1.78 43.20 -8.87
CA ALA A 307 -2.33 43.22 -7.52
C ALA A 307 -3.86 42.93 -7.48
N ASP A 308 -4.59 43.26 -8.52
CA ASP A 308 -6.02 42.98 -8.69
C ASP A 308 -6.31 41.57 -9.22
N ALA A 309 -5.27 40.84 -9.63
CA ALA A 309 -5.44 39.48 -10.10
C ALA A 309 -5.94 38.55 -9.00
N ALA A 310 -6.89 37.69 -9.36
CA ALA A 310 -7.48 36.70 -8.47
C ALA A 310 -7.32 35.30 -9.05
N VAL A 311 -7.12 34.32 -8.16
CA VAL A 311 -7.03 32.90 -8.53
C VAL A 311 -7.68 32.01 -7.48
N VAL A 312 -8.33 30.95 -7.93
CA VAL A 312 -8.90 29.85 -7.15
C VAL A 312 -8.63 28.52 -7.83
N GLY A 313 -8.58 27.44 -7.08
CA GLY A 313 -8.46 26.08 -7.56
C GLY A 313 -7.38 25.26 -6.87
N ALA A 314 -7.62 23.96 -6.78
CA ALA A 314 -6.65 22.99 -6.26
C ALA A 314 -5.49 22.73 -7.25
N SER A 315 -5.54 23.30 -8.45
CA SER A 315 -4.66 22.91 -9.56
C SER A 315 -3.17 23.12 -9.29
N GLY A 316 -2.77 24.19 -8.60
CA GLY A 316 -1.37 24.40 -8.19
C GLY A 316 -0.86 23.25 -7.31
N ALA A 317 -1.64 22.80 -6.35
CA ALA A 317 -1.31 21.63 -5.51
C ALA A 317 -1.30 20.34 -6.34
N ILE A 318 -2.25 20.16 -7.26
CA ILE A 318 -2.34 19.01 -8.15
C ILE A 318 -1.13 18.93 -9.09
N PHE A 319 -0.68 20.06 -9.64
CA PHE A 319 0.57 20.10 -10.42
C PHE A 319 1.78 19.68 -9.58
N GLY A 320 1.82 20.06 -8.29
CA GLY A 320 2.85 19.59 -7.37
C GLY A 320 2.82 18.09 -7.15
N ILE A 321 1.64 17.49 -6.97
CA ILE A 321 1.45 16.05 -6.89
C ILE A 321 1.86 15.38 -8.20
N PHE A 322 1.52 15.99 -9.33
CA PHE A 322 1.91 15.50 -10.65
C PHE A 322 3.44 15.54 -10.83
N GLY A 323 4.12 16.57 -10.31
CA GLY A 323 5.57 16.62 -10.21
C GLY A 323 6.14 15.50 -9.33
N ALA A 324 5.49 15.21 -8.21
CA ALA A 324 5.93 14.19 -7.27
C ALA A 324 5.91 12.78 -7.87
N ILE A 325 4.89 12.42 -8.64
CA ILE A 325 4.83 11.11 -9.30
C ILE A 325 5.93 10.97 -10.36
N GLY A 326 6.24 12.04 -11.09
CA GLY A 326 7.35 12.06 -12.06
C GLY A 326 8.70 11.82 -11.39
N VAL A 327 8.97 12.53 -10.28
CA VAL A 327 10.18 12.32 -9.46
C VAL A 327 10.26 10.87 -8.94
N PHE A 328 9.14 10.31 -8.50
CA PHE A 328 9.09 8.91 -8.06
C PHE A 328 9.49 7.94 -9.18
N TYR A 329 8.93 8.09 -10.38
CA TYR A 329 9.25 7.22 -11.52
C TYR A 329 10.72 7.35 -11.94
N ILE A 330 11.25 8.57 -12.03
CA ILE A 330 12.64 8.81 -12.43
C ILE A 330 13.62 8.25 -11.38
N ALA A 331 13.36 8.50 -10.10
CA ALA A 331 14.24 8.05 -9.02
C ALA A 331 14.25 6.52 -8.87
N ASN A 332 13.13 5.86 -9.13
CA ASN A 332 12.98 4.40 -8.98
C ASN A 332 13.08 3.64 -10.31
N ARG A 333 13.53 4.29 -11.41
CA ARG A 333 13.56 3.70 -12.76
C ARG A 333 14.26 2.34 -12.85
N ARG A 334 15.32 2.13 -12.06
CA ARG A 334 16.05 0.85 -12.04
C ARG A 334 15.23 -0.27 -11.39
N ALA A 335 14.45 0.06 -10.36
CA ALA A 335 13.59 -0.90 -9.65
C ALA A 335 12.31 -1.21 -10.44
N LEU A 336 11.82 -0.25 -11.22
CA LEU A 336 10.61 -0.40 -12.04
C LEU A 336 10.88 -1.11 -13.38
N GLY A 337 12.15 -1.29 -13.78
CA GLY A 337 12.53 -2.00 -15.00
C GLY A 337 11.89 -1.41 -16.27
N THR A 338 11.35 -2.25 -17.13
CA THR A 338 10.70 -1.86 -18.40
C THR A 338 9.46 -0.98 -18.19
N TYR A 339 8.76 -1.08 -17.06
CA TYR A 339 7.62 -0.22 -16.73
C TYR A 339 7.99 1.25 -16.57
N ALA A 340 9.24 1.55 -16.16
CA ALA A 340 9.68 2.92 -15.93
C ALA A 340 9.61 3.76 -17.20
N GLY A 341 10.04 3.22 -18.34
CA GLY A 341 10.03 3.95 -19.62
C GLY A 341 8.62 4.37 -20.02
N ASN A 342 7.68 3.45 -19.97
CA ASN A 342 6.27 3.72 -20.29
C ASN A 342 5.64 4.72 -19.32
N ALA A 343 5.87 4.55 -18.01
CA ALA A 343 5.34 5.44 -16.99
C ALA A 343 5.88 6.87 -17.12
N ILE A 344 7.19 7.03 -17.36
CA ILE A 344 7.83 8.33 -17.58
C ILE A 344 7.32 8.95 -18.89
N GLY A 345 7.20 8.18 -19.97
CA GLY A 345 6.67 8.65 -21.24
C GLY A 345 5.24 9.16 -21.13
N GLN A 346 4.35 8.41 -20.47
CA GLN A 346 2.99 8.84 -20.22
C GLN A 346 2.94 10.08 -19.32
N TRP A 347 3.74 10.13 -18.27
CA TRP A 347 3.83 11.29 -17.40
C TRP A 347 4.27 12.55 -18.16
N LEU A 348 5.31 12.45 -18.99
CA LEU A 348 5.77 13.56 -19.84
C LEU A 348 4.69 14.01 -20.81
N MET A 349 4.01 13.07 -21.47
CA MET A 349 2.91 13.38 -22.39
C MET A 349 1.81 14.18 -21.67
N TRP A 350 1.34 13.69 -20.53
CA TRP A 350 0.32 14.40 -19.77
C TRP A 350 0.78 15.75 -19.24
N MET A 351 2.05 15.88 -18.85
CA MET A 351 2.64 17.15 -18.44
C MET A 351 2.60 18.17 -19.57
N VAL A 352 3.03 17.78 -20.78
CA VAL A 352 2.99 18.65 -21.95
C VAL A 352 1.55 19.07 -22.27
N ILE A 353 0.61 18.12 -22.28
CA ILE A 353 -0.81 18.42 -22.54
C ILE A 353 -1.34 19.44 -21.52
N ASN A 354 -1.10 19.25 -20.23
CA ASN A 354 -1.59 20.16 -19.19
C ASN A 354 -0.94 21.55 -19.28
N ILE A 355 0.34 21.65 -19.63
CA ILE A 355 1.02 22.94 -19.87
C ILE A 355 0.43 23.64 -21.10
N VAL A 356 0.22 22.92 -22.21
CA VAL A 356 -0.38 23.48 -23.42
C VAL A 356 -1.79 24.00 -23.13
N ILE A 357 -2.62 23.24 -22.41
CA ILE A 357 -3.95 23.69 -21.97
C ILE A 357 -3.83 24.96 -21.11
N SER A 358 -2.88 24.99 -20.18
CA SER A 358 -2.67 26.16 -19.30
C SER A 358 -2.26 27.43 -20.06
N ILE A 359 -1.49 27.29 -21.14
CA ILE A 359 -1.09 28.42 -21.99
C ILE A 359 -2.24 28.86 -22.89
N SER A 360 -3.03 27.89 -23.43
CA SER A 360 -4.03 28.16 -24.47
C SER A 360 -5.37 28.63 -23.91
N SER A 361 -5.59 28.48 -22.59
CA SER A 361 -6.89 28.79 -21.98
C SER A 361 -6.84 30.10 -21.19
N PRO A 362 -7.53 31.15 -21.64
CA PRO A 362 -7.65 32.39 -20.87
C PRO A 362 -8.22 32.12 -19.47
N GLY A 363 -7.64 32.75 -18.44
CA GLY A 363 -8.09 32.60 -17.06
C GLY A 363 -7.44 31.44 -16.29
N ILE A 364 -6.59 30.61 -16.92
CA ILE A 364 -5.80 29.61 -16.23
C ILE A 364 -4.48 30.23 -15.74
N ALA A 365 -4.20 30.11 -14.45
CA ALA A 365 -3.00 30.65 -13.82
C ALA A 365 -1.76 29.79 -14.12
N LEU A 366 -1.16 29.93 -15.32
CA LEU A 366 0.03 29.19 -15.74
C LEU A 366 1.13 29.20 -14.67
N PHE A 367 1.46 30.39 -14.15
CA PHE A 367 2.51 30.52 -13.14
C PHE A 367 2.15 29.84 -11.81
N GLY A 368 0.86 29.77 -11.46
CA GLY A 368 0.38 28.99 -10.33
C GLY A 368 0.66 27.49 -10.52
N HIS A 369 0.45 26.98 -11.73
CA HIS A 369 0.76 25.59 -12.08
C HIS A 369 2.26 25.29 -12.07
N VAL A 370 3.07 26.18 -12.70
CA VAL A 370 4.53 26.03 -12.74
C VAL A 370 5.13 26.08 -11.34
N GLY A 371 4.69 27.04 -10.49
CA GLY A 371 5.14 27.14 -9.11
C GLY A 371 4.83 25.88 -8.30
N GLY A 372 3.60 25.39 -8.42
CA GLY A 372 3.19 24.15 -7.78
C GLY A 372 4.02 22.95 -8.24
N LEU A 373 4.21 22.80 -9.54
CA LEU A 373 5.01 21.72 -10.13
C LEU A 373 6.46 21.71 -9.59
N VAL A 374 7.13 22.85 -9.63
CA VAL A 374 8.53 22.97 -9.18
C VAL A 374 8.67 22.65 -7.70
N VAL A 375 7.83 23.27 -6.86
CA VAL A 375 7.85 23.01 -5.41
C VAL A 375 7.52 21.54 -5.12
N GLY A 376 6.53 20.96 -5.80
CA GLY A 376 6.18 19.55 -5.65
C GLY A 376 7.31 18.60 -6.04
N MET A 377 8.02 18.87 -7.13
CA MET A 377 9.20 18.08 -7.55
C MET A 377 10.33 18.15 -6.52
N ILE A 378 10.63 19.34 -5.99
CA ILE A 378 11.68 19.55 -4.97
C ILE A 378 11.31 18.79 -3.69
N LEU A 379 10.09 18.97 -3.19
CA LEU A 379 9.61 18.29 -1.98
C LEU A 379 9.58 16.78 -2.17
N ALA A 380 9.11 16.30 -3.31
CA ALA A 380 9.09 14.90 -3.62
C ALA A 380 10.48 14.26 -3.61
N TYR A 381 11.48 14.97 -4.15
CA TYR A 381 12.86 14.50 -4.11
C TYR A 381 13.42 14.45 -2.67
N ILE A 382 13.15 15.46 -1.85
CA ILE A 382 13.59 15.53 -0.44
C ILE A 382 12.89 14.44 0.39
N LEU A 383 11.58 14.26 0.18
CA LEU A 383 10.73 13.35 0.94
C LEU A 383 10.68 11.93 0.37
N LEU A 384 11.48 11.64 -0.67
CA LEU A 384 11.48 10.34 -1.33
C LEU A 384 11.67 9.22 -0.29
N PRO A 385 10.80 8.20 -0.26
CA PRO A 385 10.96 7.08 0.64
C PRO A 385 12.28 6.37 0.33
N ARG A 386 13.26 6.51 1.21
CA ARG A 386 14.52 5.77 1.09
C ARG A 386 14.24 4.32 1.46
N THR A 387 14.31 3.40 0.51
CA THR A 387 14.47 2.00 0.83
C THR A 387 15.77 1.89 1.64
N ARG A 388 15.66 1.52 2.93
CA ARG A 388 16.85 1.20 3.72
C ARG A 388 17.56 0.05 2.98
N ARG A 389 18.62 0.36 2.24
CA ARG A 389 19.59 -0.65 1.86
C ARG A 389 20.08 -1.27 3.18
N ARG A 390 19.63 -2.48 3.49
CA ARG A 390 20.40 -3.30 4.44
C ARG A 390 21.78 -3.42 3.82
N ARG A 391 22.77 -2.84 4.48
CA ARG A 391 24.15 -3.17 4.19
C ARG A 391 24.27 -4.66 4.45
N ALA A 392 24.66 -5.37 3.41
CA ALA A 392 25.02 -6.78 3.48
C ALA A 392 26.15 -7.00 4.46
#